data_6bf28a09e23307770eae824f9b5ece6e
#
_entry.id   6bf28a09e23307770eae824f9b5ece6e
#
_cell.length_a   1.000
_cell.length_b   1.000
_cell.length_c   1.000
_cell.angle_alpha   90.00
_cell.angle_beta   90.00
_cell.angle_gamma   90.00
#
_symmetry.space_group_name_H-M   'P 1'
#
loop_
_entity.id
_entity.type
_entity.pdbx_description
1 polymer ?
#
loop_
_entity_poly.entity_id
_entity_poly.type
_entity_poly.pdbx_seq_one_letter_code
_entity_poly.pdbx_strand_id
1 'polypeptide(L)'
;AFFCTAGAQTTVIGELAKKCDIRLLSIDEKSAEKLKGTYKFYTDCTIPKETYNGQTEDVKTVGVKAVLLASDKLSADTVKDITKILFENKQELQYALPVDISLDEKSAVEGITIPFHKGAVAYYEECGMDAAELTTEKESN
;
A
#
# COMPACT_ATOMS: atom_id res chain seq x y z
N ALA A 1 -4.31 23.47 9.90
CA ALA A 1 -3.94 22.07 9.70
C ALA A 1 -4.58 21.57 8.41
N PHE A 2 -3.89 20.69 7.71
CA PHE A 2 -4.34 20.05 6.47
C PHE A 2 -4.25 18.55 6.65
N PHE A 3 -5.25 17.81 6.20
CA PHE A 3 -5.29 16.35 6.19
C PHE A 3 -5.63 15.88 4.78
N CYS A 4 -4.91 14.91 4.29
CA CYS A 4 -5.20 14.26 3.00
C CYS A 4 -4.86 12.79 3.03
N THR A 5 -5.57 12.01 2.22
CA THR A 5 -5.21 10.63 1.88
C THR A 5 -4.65 10.64 0.46
N ALA A 6 -3.35 10.42 0.35
CA ALA A 6 -2.65 10.43 -0.94
C ALA A 6 -1.35 9.64 -0.81
N GLY A 7 -0.75 9.24 -1.91
CA GLY A 7 0.61 8.70 -1.91
C GLY A 7 1.61 9.69 -1.34
N ALA A 8 2.70 9.22 -0.77
CA ALA A 8 3.84 10.06 -0.45
C ALA A 8 4.32 10.79 -1.72
N GLN A 9 4.96 11.94 -1.57
CA GLN A 9 5.34 12.85 -2.66
C GLN A 9 4.15 13.46 -3.43
N THR A 10 2.97 13.57 -2.77
CA THR A 10 1.83 14.23 -3.42
C THR A 10 2.15 15.68 -3.79
N THR A 11 1.78 16.04 -5.00
CA THR A 11 2.03 17.38 -5.56
C THR A 11 1.45 18.50 -4.67
N VAL A 12 0.29 18.27 -4.07
CA VAL A 12 -0.38 19.28 -3.20
C VAL A 12 0.50 19.66 -2.01
N ILE A 13 1.06 18.67 -1.30
CA ILE A 13 1.95 18.94 -0.16
C ILE A 13 3.28 19.50 -0.65
N GLY A 14 3.82 19.00 -1.76
CA GLY A 14 5.06 19.50 -2.35
C GLY A 14 4.97 20.98 -2.76
N GLU A 15 3.89 21.40 -3.38
CA GLU A 15 3.64 22.81 -3.73
C GLU A 15 3.43 23.70 -2.49
N LEU A 16 2.78 23.17 -1.46
CA LEU A 16 2.64 23.89 -0.20
C LEU A 16 3.99 24.08 0.50
N ALA A 17 4.83 23.04 0.54
CA ALA A 17 6.16 23.08 1.13
C ALA A 17 7.12 24.05 0.42
N LYS A 18 6.87 24.34 -0.87
CA LYS A 18 7.63 25.38 -1.61
C LYS A 18 7.21 26.81 -1.24
N LYS A 19 5.98 26.98 -0.76
CA LYS A 19 5.38 28.32 -0.49
C LYS A 19 5.47 28.73 0.97
N CYS A 20 5.52 27.78 1.86
CA CYS A 20 5.60 28.05 3.30
C CYS A 20 6.24 26.88 4.03
N ASP A 21 6.77 27.15 5.22
CA ASP A 21 7.26 26.09 6.10
C ASP A 21 6.11 25.20 6.55
N ILE A 22 6.28 23.90 6.34
CA ILE A 22 5.33 22.87 6.77
C ILE A 22 5.98 21.96 7.80
N ARG A 23 5.16 21.36 8.64
CA ARG A 23 5.56 20.25 9.51
C ARG A 23 4.55 19.12 9.38
N LEU A 24 5.02 17.96 9.02
CA LEU A 24 4.22 16.74 9.09
C LEU A 24 4.08 16.31 10.55
N LEU A 25 2.91 15.83 10.93
CA LEU A 25 2.62 15.34 12.27
C LEU A 25 2.48 13.82 12.22
N SER A 26 3.27 13.15 13.05
CA SER A 26 3.11 11.71 13.25
C SER A 26 1.78 11.41 13.93
N ILE A 27 1.18 10.28 13.57
CA ILE A 27 0.07 9.68 14.31
C ILE A 27 0.71 8.87 15.45
N ASP A 28 0.30 9.13 16.69
CA ASP A 28 0.81 8.37 17.83
C ASP A 28 0.37 6.89 17.77
N GLU A 29 1.18 6.01 18.35
CA GLU A 29 1.02 4.56 18.28
C GLU A 29 -0.38 4.10 18.74
N LYS A 30 -0.88 4.68 19.86
CA LYS A 30 -2.21 4.33 20.39
C LYS A 30 -3.33 4.68 19.42
N SER A 31 -3.24 5.84 18.77
CA SER A 31 -4.21 6.27 17.75
C SER A 31 -4.11 5.41 16.49
N ALA A 32 -2.88 5.08 16.05
CA ALA A 32 -2.65 4.20 14.91
C ALA A 32 -3.22 2.79 15.16
N GLU A 33 -2.97 2.20 16.33
CA GLU A 33 -3.53 0.90 16.72
C GLU A 33 -5.05 0.90 16.77
N LYS A 34 -5.66 1.96 17.33
CA LYS A 34 -7.10 2.10 17.36
C LYS A 34 -7.69 2.17 15.95
N LEU A 35 -7.07 2.92 15.05
CA LEU A 35 -7.49 3.01 13.63
C LEU A 35 -7.38 1.65 12.94
N LYS A 36 -6.25 0.94 13.06
CA LYS A 36 -6.04 -0.38 12.49
C LYS A 36 -6.96 -1.44 13.11
N GLY A 37 -7.26 -1.32 14.40
CA GLY A 37 -8.21 -2.18 15.09
C GLY A 37 -9.63 -2.03 14.58
N THR A 38 -10.04 -0.79 14.28
CA THR A 38 -11.39 -0.47 13.78
C THR A 38 -11.52 -0.71 12.27
N TYR A 39 -10.48 -0.35 11.51
CA TYR A 39 -10.49 -0.39 10.04
C TYR A 39 -9.33 -1.23 9.55
N LYS A 40 -9.59 -2.48 9.19
CA LYS A 40 -8.58 -3.49 8.84
C LYS A 40 -7.77 -3.17 7.57
N PHE A 41 -8.22 -2.22 6.76
CA PHE A 41 -7.51 -1.77 5.56
C PHE A 41 -6.40 -0.75 5.84
N TYR A 42 -6.29 -0.23 7.07
CA TYR A 42 -5.14 0.59 7.45
C TYR A 42 -3.94 -0.28 7.80
N THR A 43 -2.77 0.12 7.32
CA THR A 43 -1.47 -0.48 7.63
C THR A 43 -0.52 0.59 8.19
N ASP A 44 0.53 0.18 8.85
CA ASP A 44 1.59 1.09 9.27
C ASP A 44 2.27 1.67 8.03
N CYS A 45 2.53 2.97 8.07
CA CYS A 45 3.19 3.69 7.01
C CYS A 45 4.20 4.68 7.59
N THR A 46 5.34 4.81 6.94
CA THR A 46 6.35 5.82 7.28
C THR A 46 6.60 6.68 6.05
N ILE A 47 6.48 7.99 6.22
CA ILE A 47 6.92 8.95 5.21
C ILE A 47 8.39 9.25 5.51
N PRO A 48 9.33 8.85 4.65
CA PRO A 48 10.75 9.04 4.88
C PRO A 48 11.11 10.52 5.01
N LYS A 49 12.13 10.83 5.79
CA LYS A 49 12.72 12.16 5.82
C LYS A 49 13.08 12.61 4.39
N GLU A 50 13.12 13.91 4.18
CA GLU A 50 13.45 14.51 2.89
C GLU A 50 12.44 14.22 1.75
N THR A 51 11.28 13.59 2.06
CA THR A 51 10.19 13.44 1.09
C THR A 51 9.63 14.80 0.65
N TYR A 52 9.56 15.76 1.58
CA TYR A 52 9.13 17.13 1.30
C TYR A 52 10.19 18.13 1.76
N ASN A 53 10.21 19.30 1.12
CA ASN A 53 11.11 20.37 1.50
C ASN A 53 10.94 20.75 2.98
N GLY A 54 12.04 20.79 3.72
CA GLY A 54 12.07 21.11 5.16
C GLY A 54 11.72 19.94 6.10
N GLN A 55 11.39 18.77 5.57
CA GLN A 55 11.17 17.58 6.39
C GLN A 55 12.51 16.94 6.78
N THR A 56 12.88 16.99 8.05
CA THR A 56 14.17 16.51 8.58
C THR A 56 14.11 15.11 9.20
N GLU A 57 12.92 14.61 9.49
CA GLU A 57 12.70 13.35 10.20
C GLU A 57 11.67 12.47 9.49
N ASP A 58 11.75 11.16 9.73
CA ASP A 58 10.73 10.21 9.33
C ASP A 58 9.42 10.49 10.07
N VAL A 59 8.30 10.37 9.39
CA VAL A 59 6.98 10.61 9.97
C VAL A 59 6.15 9.34 9.94
N LYS A 60 5.82 8.81 11.12
CA LYS A 60 4.95 7.64 11.26
C LYS A 60 3.50 8.02 11.07
N THR A 61 2.80 7.26 10.27
CA THR A 61 1.38 7.45 9.96
C THR A 61 0.71 6.11 9.67
N VAL A 62 -0.55 6.12 9.29
CA VAL A 62 -1.25 4.98 8.73
C VAL A 62 -1.50 5.20 7.25
N GLY A 63 -1.48 4.13 6.48
CA GLY A 63 -1.71 4.16 5.04
C GLY A 63 -2.75 3.14 4.61
N VAL A 64 -3.18 3.27 3.37
CA VAL A 64 -4.03 2.29 2.68
C VAL A 64 -3.28 1.78 1.45
N LYS A 65 -3.52 0.55 1.07
CA LYS A 65 -2.90 -0.05 -0.12
C LYS A 65 -3.65 0.38 -1.39
N ALA A 66 -2.90 0.61 -2.45
CA ALA A 66 -3.45 0.60 -3.80
C ALA A 66 -3.67 -0.86 -4.21
N VAL A 67 -4.86 -1.19 -4.68
CA VAL A 67 -5.26 -2.57 -5.00
C VAL A 67 -5.60 -2.67 -6.48
N LEU A 68 -4.97 -3.62 -7.17
CA LEU A 68 -5.36 -4.00 -8.52
C LEU A 68 -6.55 -4.96 -8.45
N LEU A 69 -7.67 -4.57 -9.02
CA LEU A 69 -8.88 -5.37 -9.06
C LEU A 69 -8.95 -6.18 -10.37
N ALA A 70 -9.28 -7.44 -10.26
CA ALA A 70 -9.53 -8.33 -11.39
C ALA A 70 -10.96 -8.85 -11.34
N SER A 71 -11.60 -9.00 -12.52
CA SER A 71 -12.91 -9.63 -12.60
C SER A 71 -12.78 -11.14 -12.29
N ASP A 72 -13.73 -11.68 -11.54
CA ASP A 72 -13.88 -13.12 -11.26
C ASP A 72 -14.06 -13.98 -12.52
N LYS A 73 -14.46 -13.35 -13.65
CA LYS A 73 -14.61 -13.99 -14.95
C LYS A 73 -13.30 -14.21 -15.68
N LEU A 74 -12.20 -13.59 -15.26
CA LEU A 74 -10.90 -13.86 -15.83
C LEU A 74 -10.42 -15.25 -15.43
N SER A 75 -9.64 -15.89 -16.32
CA SER A 75 -9.07 -17.20 -15.99
C SER A 75 -8.01 -17.08 -14.88
N ALA A 76 -7.84 -18.12 -14.07
CA ALA A 76 -6.81 -18.16 -13.06
C ALA A 76 -5.42 -17.95 -13.65
N ASP A 77 -5.13 -18.59 -14.79
CA ASP A 77 -3.83 -18.48 -15.45
C ASP A 77 -3.55 -17.04 -15.89
N THR A 78 -4.53 -16.36 -16.48
CA THR A 78 -4.38 -14.94 -16.88
C THR A 78 -4.05 -14.04 -15.70
N VAL A 79 -4.77 -14.18 -14.58
CA VAL A 79 -4.54 -13.32 -13.41
C VAL A 79 -3.24 -13.69 -12.72
N LYS A 80 -2.88 -14.97 -12.69
CA LYS A 80 -1.58 -15.42 -12.20
C LYS A 80 -0.42 -14.81 -12.99
N ASP A 81 -0.50 -14.84 -14.32
CA ASP A 81 0.51 -14.26 -15.20
C ASP A 81 0.61 -12.74 -15.01
N ILE A 82 -0.52 -12.03 -14.92
CA ILE A 82 -0.52 -10.59 -14.62
C ILE A 82 0.18 -10.30 -13.29
N THR A 83 -0.17 -11.04 -12.23
CA THR A 83 0.43 -10.87 -10.91
C THR A 83 1.95 -11.11 -10.96
N LYS A 84 2.36 -12.19 -11.59
CA LYS A 84 3.77 -12.55 -11.81
C LYS A 84 4.54 -11.44 -12.54
N ILE A 85 4.00 -10.97 -13.67
CA ILE A 85 4.63 -9.92 -14.48
C ILE A 85 4.83 -8.63 -13.66
N LEU A 86 3.87 -8.24 -12.84
CA LEU A 86 3.97 -7.06 -11.98
C LEU A 86 5.16 -7.17 -11.01
N PHE A 87 5.32 -8.29 -10.34
CA PHE A 87 6.41 -8.48 -9.37
C PHE A 87 7.76 -8.71 -10.04
N GLU A 88 7.81 -9.40 -11.16
CA GLU A 88 9.06 -9.61 -11.91
C GLU A 88 9.60 -8.32 -12.55
N ASN A 89 8.73 -7.38 -12.91
CA ASN A 89 9.11 -6.12 -13.54
C ASN A 89 8.99 -4.89 -12.61
N LYS A 90 9.07 -5.10 -11.30
CA LYS A 90 8.91 -4.03 -10.30
C LYS A 90 9.87 -2.85 -10.48
N GLN A 91 11.09 -3.08 -10.98
CA GLN A 91 12.04 -2.00 -11.25
C GLN A 91 11.62 -1.15 -12.44
N GLU A 92 11.11 -1.74 -13.51
CA GLU A 92 10.61 -1.01 -14.68
C GLU A 92 9.38 -0.18 -14.32
N LEU A 93 8.48 -0.75 -13.51
CA LEU A 93 7.32 -0.04 -12.97
C LEU A 93 7.75 1.15 -12.12
N GLN A 94 8.76 0.99 -11.26
CA GLN A 94 9.30 2.08 -10.45
C GLN A 94 9.84 3.23 -11.31
N TYR A 95 10.55 2.92 -12.41
CA TYR A 95 11.05 3.95 -13.33
C TYR A 95 9.94 4.64 -14.13
N ALA A 96 8.85 3.93 -14.43
CA ALA A 96 7.74 4.46 -15.22
C ALA A 96 6.77 5.33 -14.40
N LEU A 97 6.78 5.20 -13.08
CA LEU A 97 5.85 5.91 -12.21
C LEU A 97 6.51 7.10 -11.52
N PRO A 98 5.80 8.22 -11.42
CA PRO A 98 6.33 9.44 -10.78
C PRO A 98 6.27 9.38 -9.24
N VAL A 99 5.91 8.23 -8.68
CA VAL A 99 5.77 7.99 -7.24
C VAL A 99 6.59 6.77 -6.86
N ASP A 100 7.13 6.79 -5.64
CA ASP A 100 7.84 5.65 -5.11
C ASP A 100 6.85 4.55 -4.74
N ILE A 101 7.01 3.36 -5.36
CA ILE A 101 6.18 2.19 -5.11
C ILE A 101 7.01 1.09 -4.46
N SER A 102 6.50 0.52 -3.38
CA SER A 102 7.06 -0.69 -2.79
C SER A 102 6.23 -1.89 -3.25
N LEU A 103 6.80 -2.66 -4.19
CA LEU A 103 6.25 -3.94 -4.62
C LEU A 103 7.04 -5.09 -3.97
N ASP A 104 6.49 -5.61 -2.90
CA ASP A 104 6.99 -6.77 -2.18
C ASP A 104 5.82 -7.72 -1.91
N GLU A 105 6.01 -8.99 -2.22
CA GLU A 105 4.95 -9.99 -2.21
C GLU A 105 4.32 -10.14 -0.82
N LYS A 106 5.14 -10.11 0.25
CA LYS A 106 4.65 -10.25 1.63
C LYS A 106 3.81 -9.05 2.05
N SER A 107 4.30 -7.85 1.79
CA SER A 107 3.57 -6.64 2.13
C SER A 107 2.34 -6.41 1.25
N ALA A 108 2.33 -6.94 0.02
CA ALA A 108 1.22 -6.78 -0.92
C ALA A 108 -0.09 -7.41 -0.45
N VAL A 109 -0.02 -8.42 0.42
CA VAL A 109 -1.22 -9.11 0.94
C VAL A 109 -1.75 -8.50 2.25
N GLU A 110 -0.98 -7.60 2.86
CA GLU A 110 -1.38 -6.94 4.10
C GLU A 110 -2.46 -5.86 3.86
N GLY A 111 -3.43 -5.76 4.76
CA GLY A 111 -4.47 -4.73 4.72
C GLY A 111 -5.49 -4.89 3.58
N ILE A 112 -5.46 -6.00 2.85
CA ILE A 112 -6.46 -6.34 1.85
C ILE A 112 -7.66 -6.96 2.58
N THR A 113 -8.84 -6.40 2.34
CA THR A 113 -10.09 -6.79 3.02
C THR A 113 -11.10 -7.46 2.10
N ILE A 114 -10.77 -7.62 0.84
CA ILE A 114 -11.57 -8.32 -0.17
C ILE A 114 -10.89 -9.64 -0.53
N PRO A 115 -11.63 -10.66 -0.98
CA PRO A 115 -11.05 -11.93 -1.41
C PRO A 115 -10.04 -11.75 -2.56
N PHE A 116 -8.95 -12.49 -2.52
CA PHE A 116 -8.03 -12.54 -3.64
C PHE A 116 -8.61 -13.36 -4.80
N HIS A 117 -8.33 -12.94 -6.02
CA HIS A 117 -8.64 -13.76 -7.18
C HIS A 117 -7.82 -15.05 -7.14
N LYS A 118 -8.43 -16.19 -7.52
CA LYS A 118 -7.79 -17.52 -7.49
C LYS A 118 -6.43 -17.57 -8.21
N GLY A 119 -6.25 -16.79 -9.26
CA GLY A 119 -4.96 -16.69 -9.97
C GLY A 119 -3.90 -15.95 -9.15
N ALA A 120 -4.28 -14.89 -8.43
CA ALA A 120 -3.36 -14.21 -7.53
C ALA A 120 -2.96 -15.11 -6.35
N VAL A 121 -3.93 -15.86 -5.77
CA VAL A 121 -3.65 -16.87 -4.73
C VAL A 121 -2.60 -17.87 -5.24
N ALA A 122 -2.80 -18.43 -6.43
CA ALA A 122 -1.87 -19.40 -7.01
C ALA A 122 -0.44 -18.84 -7.21
N TYR A 123 -0.31 -17.56 -7.52
CA TYR A 123 0.99 -16.90 -7.58
C TYR A 123 1.63 -16.77 -6.19
N TYR A 124 0.89 -16.27 -5.20
CA TYR A 124 1.41 -16.10 -3.85
C TYR A 124 1.76 -17.43 -3.17
N GLU A 125 1.04 -18.52 -3.45
CA GLU A 125 1.40 -19.88 -3.01
C GLU A 125 2.75 -20.33 -3.61
N GLU A 126 3.01 -20.03 -4.89
CA GLU A 126 4.31 -20.30 -5.50
C GLU A 126 5.45 -19.49 -4.85
N CYS A 127 5.13 -18.32 -4.29
CA CYS A 127 6.05 -17.52 -3.50
C CYS A 127 6.20 -18.02 -2.04
N GLY A 128 5.52 -19.12 -1.68
CA GLY A 128 5.61 -19.77 -0.37
C GLY A 128 4.68 -19.18 0.69
N MET A 129 3.61 -18.48 0.30
CA MET A 129 2.58 -18.00 1.21
C MET A 129 1.47 -19.05 1.42
N ASP A 130 0.85 -19.02 2.59
CA ASP A 130 -0.26 -19.93 2.90
C ASP A 130 -1.56 -19.42 2.24
N ALA A 131 -2.17 -20.25 1.38
CA ALA A 131 -3.47 -19.95 0.77
C ALA A 131 -4.57 -19.66 1.80
N ALA A 132 -4.52 -20.27 2.99
CA ALA A 132 -5.49 -20.04 4.05
C ALA A 132 -5.46 -18.58 4.53
N GLU A 133 -4.31 -17.93 4.55
CA GLU A 133 -4.17 -16.51 4.90
C GLU A 133 -4.74 -15.58 3.83
N LEU A 134 -4.78 -16.04 2.57
CA LEU A 134 -5.22 -15.27 1.41
C LEU A 134 -6.72 -15.43 1.12
N THR A 135 -7.31 -16.54 1.54
CA THR A 135 -8.71 -16.89 1.22
C THR A 135 -9.69 -16.64 2.35
N THR A 136 -9.22 -16.35 3.55
CA THR A 136 -10.10 -16.02 4.67
C THR A 136 -10.90 -14.75 4.36
N GLU A 137 -12.22 -14.88 4.22
CA GLU A 137 -13.13 -13.76 4.39
C GLU A 137 -12.85 -13.17 5.78
N LYS A 138 -12.12 -12.06 5.81
CA LYS A 138 -11.98 -11.30 7.05
C LYS A 138 -13.36 -10.73 7.32
N GLU A 139 -14.16 -11.43 8.13
CA GLU A 139 -15.48 -11.00 8.57
C GLU A 139 -15.37 -9.54 9.00
N SER A 140 -15.98 -8.66 8.22
CA SER A 140 -16.21 -7.28 8.60
C SER A 140 -17.35 -7.28 9.61
N ASN A 141 -16.99 -7.25 10.89
CA ASN A 141 -17.91 -6.84 11.95
C ASN A 141 -18.09 -5.34 11.95
#